data_752b5398db017ddb40de2541e42a8830
#
_entry.id   752b5398db017ddb40de2541e42a8830
#
_cell.length_a   1.000
_cell.length_b   1.000
_cell.length_c   1.000
_cell.angle_alpha   90.00
_cell.angle_beta   90.00
_cell.angle_gamma   90.00
#
_symmetry.space_group_name_H-M   'P 1'
#
loop_
_entity.id
_entity.type
_entity.pdbx_description
1 polymer ?
#
loop_
_entity_poly.entity_id
_entity_poly.type
_entity_poly.pdbx_seq_one_letter_code
_entity_poly.pdbx_strand_id
1 'polypeptide(L)'
;MFSWFNQQKIVSKIQIGFVAVAFIMVTIVAITIWQTKEVKSLSDKVVDLRVPTAQSSLEMLNGINHSLAALRGWMILGKDKFKVERDNAWNEEITPALNKMQEFAKNWTNPQNVERLKIIESKLAEFKQFQKEIEDIANSKDNQPANKILLIEAAPKAGILLANITKMINIEATQPATPERKALLGIMADVRGTTARSLANIRAYLLSGNANFKDSFDV
;
A
#
# COMPACT_ATOMS: atom_id res chain seq x y z
N MET A 1 56.10 21.80 50.85
CA MET A 1 56.31 21.67 49.37
C MET A 1 56.49 23.00 48.63
N PHE A 2 56.30 24.17 49.24
CA PHE A 2 56.47 25.50 48.63
C PHE A 2 57.63 26.37 49.11
N SER A 3 58.63 25.82 49.82
CA SER A 3 59.78 26.57 50.30
C SER A 3 60.67 27.14 49.21
N TRP A 4 60.78 26.42 48.06
CA TRP A 4 61.51 26.86 46.87
C TRP A 4 60.87 28.12 46.24
N PHE A 5 59.58 28.18 46.17
CA PHE A 5 58.82 29.34 45.60
C PHE A 5 59.00 30.60 46.46
N ASN A 6 59.08 30.45 47.81
CA ASN A 6 59.23 31.56 48.71
C ASN A 6 60.60 32.24 48.60
N GLN A 7 61.65 31.53 48.18
CA GLN A 7 63.05 32.04 48.04
C GLN A 7 63.29 32.76 46.69
N GLN A 8 62.35 32.68 45.72
CA GLN A 8 62.50 33.29 44.42
C GLN A 8 62.27 34.85 44.44
N LYS A 9 62.97 35.54 43.55
CA LYS A 9 62.74 36.98 43.32
C LYS A 9 61.27 37.25 42.85
N ILE A 10 60.74 38.40 43.19
CA ILE A 10 59.34 38.80 42.85
C ILE A 10 59.09 38.62 41.38
N VAL A 11 59.99 39.01 40.50
CA VAL A 11 59.89 38.86 39.03
C VAL A 11 59.71 37.40 38.62
N SER A 12 60.47 36.48 39.21
CA SER A 12 60.41 35.05 38.96
C SER A 12 59.04 34.47 39.40
N LYS A 13 58.48 34.92 40.51
CA LYS A 13 57.16 34.50 41.01
C LYS A 13 56.09 34.90 40.07
N ILE A 14 56.14 36.14 39.51
CA ILE A 14 55.18 36.65 38.52
C ILE A 14 55.29 35.82 37.23
N GLN A 15 56.51 35.55 36.74
CA GLN A 15 56.72 34.75 35.54
C GLN A 15 56.16 33.33 35.69
N ILE A 16 56.38 32.66 36.81
CA ILE A 16 55.88 31.32 37.11
C ILE A 16 54.35 31.35 37.12
N GLY A 17 53.75 32.41 37.72
CA GLY A 17 52.28 32.55 37.69
C GLY A 17 51.72 32.72 36.28
N PHE A 18 52.35 33.56 35.44
CA PHE A 18 51.93 33.70 34.03
C PHE A 18 52.09 32.44 33.23
N VAL A 19 53.21 31.68 33.39
CA VAL A 19 53.43 30.40 32.71
C VAL A 19 52.41 29.40 33.16
N ALA A 20 52.07 29.32 34.43
CA ALA A 20 51.02 28.41 34.92
C ALA A 20 49.64 28.74 34.32
N VAL A 21 49.26 30.00 34.27
CA VAL A 21 48.00 30.44 33.65
C VAL A 21 47.99 30.14 32.15
N ALA A 22 49.08 30.47 31.43
CA ALA A 22 49.24 30.16 30.03
C ALA A 22 49.13 28.66 29.73
N PHE A 23 49.77 27.81 30.56
CA PHE A 23 49.65 26.36 30.43
C PHE A 23 48.23 25.86 30.63
N ILE A 24 47.50 26.36 31.62
CA ILE A 24 46.10 26.04 31.86
C ILE A 24 45.26 26.43 30.65
N MET A 25 45.46 27.65 30.12
CA MET A 25 44.72 28.13 28.92
C MET A 25 44.98 27.22 27.72
N VAL A 26 46.23 26.88 27.43
CA VAL A 26 46.57 25.98 26.32
C VAL A 26 45.93 24.61 26.51
N THR A 27 45.91 24.09 27.74
CA THR A 27 45.27 22.79 28.04
C THR A 27 43.75 22.85 27.80
N ILE A 28 43.10 23.91 28.25
CA ILE A 28 41.65 24.10 28.04
C ILE A 28 41.36 24.18 26.54
N VAL A 29 42.11 24.98 25.79
CA VAL A 29 41.93 25.10 24.33
C VAL A 29 42.12 23.74 23.63
N ALA A 30 43.14 22.97 23.99
CA ALA A 30 43.41 21.67 23.42
C ALA A 30 42.25 20.68 23.68
N ILE A 31 41.74 20.63 24.91
CA ILE A 31 40.59 19.81 25.29
C ILE A 31 39.33 20.26 24.51
N THR A 32 39.09 21.56 24.42
CA THR A 32 37.91 22.10 23.68
C THR A 32 37.96 21.74 22.21
N ILE A 33 39.14 21.87 21.57
CA ILE A 33 39.29 21.47 20.15
C ILE A 33 39.03 19.97 19.97
N TRP A 34 39.57 19.13 20.86
CA TRP A 34 39.37 17.69 20.81
C TRP A 34 37.87 17.34 20.95
N GLN A 35 37.19 17.86 21.98
CA GLN A 35 35.76 17.67 22.21
C GLN A 35 34.92 18.15 21.02
N THR A 36 35.25 19.32 20.45
CA THR A 36 34.54 19.85 19.29
C THR A 36 34.65 18.93 18.07
N LYS A 37 35.82 18.34 17.83
CA LYS A 37 36.02 17.35 16.76
C LYS A 37 35.20 16.09 17.00
N GLU A 38 35.12 15.59 18.21
CA GLU A 38 34.35 14.43 18.57
C GLU A 38 32.82 14.67 18.39
N VAL A 39 32.32 15.79 18.91
CA VAL A 39 30.93 16.23 18.72
C VAL A 39 30.60 16.38 17.25
N LYS A 40 31.49 16.98 16.46
CA LYS A 40 31.28 17.10 15.01
C LYS A 40 31.15 15.72 14.34
N SER A 41 32.07 14.80 14.64
CA SER A 41 32.03 13.43 14.07
C SER A 41 30.75 12.68 14.43
N LEU A 42 30.28 12.85 15.68
CA LEU A 42 28.99 12.26 16.11
C LEU A 42 27.79 12.92 15.39
N SER A 43 27.83 14.25 15.24
CA SER A 43 26.80 15.01 14.52
C SER A 43 26.72 14.60 13.05
N ASP A 44 27.85 14.49 12.37
CA ASP A 44 27.93 14.07 10.97
C ASP A 44 27.34 12.65 10.81
N LYS A 45 27.62 11.72 11.72
CA LYS A 45 27.01 10.37 11.72
C LYS A 45 25.49 10.40 11.90
N VAL A 46 24.97 11.33 12.71
CA VAL A 46 23.53 11.48 12.91
C VAL A 46 22.90 12.05 11.66
N VAL A 47 23.43 13.13 11.13
CA VAL A 47 22.85 13.88 10.01
C VAL A 47 22.97 13.11 8.69
N ASP A 48 24.15 12.53 8.42
CA ASP A 48 24.47 11.96 7.11
C ASP A 48 24.13 10.45 7.01
N LEU A 49 23.94 9.78 8.16
CA LEU A 49 23.68 8.34 8.16
C LEU A 49 22.39 7.95 8.89
N ARG A 50 22.24 8.32 10.17
CA ARG A 50 21.14 7.80 11.00
C ARG A 50 19.79 8.39 10.62
N VAL A 51 19.72 9.71 10.43
CA VAL A 51 18.49 10.41 10.02
C VAL A 51 18.04 9.97 8.63
N PRO A 52 18.89 9.96 7.59
CA PRO A 52 18.51 9.44 6.27
C PRO A 52 18.11 7.97 6.29
N THR A 53 18.76 7.13 7.10
CA THR A 53 18.35 5.72 7.28
C THR A 53 16.93 5.62 7.85
N ALA A 54 16.63 6.38 8.91
CA ALA A 54 15.31 6.39 9.52
C ALA A 54 14.24 6.91 8.54
N GLN A 55 14.56 7.96 7.78
CA GLN A 55 13.67 8.51 6.76
C GLN A 55 13.38 7.48 5.66
N SER A 56 14.39 6.80 5.13
CA SER A 56 14.19 5.74 4.13
C SER A 56 13.37 4.58 4.68
N SER A 57 13.51 4.25 5.97
CA SER A 57 12.66 3.23 6.62
C SER A 57 11.20 3.65 6.66
N LEU A 58 10.90 4.92 6.92
CA LEU A 58 9.55 5.46 6.92
C LEU A 58 8.97 5.55 5.51
N GLU A 59 9.77 5.96 4.52
CA GLU A 59 9.38 5.96 3.10
C GLU A 59 8.98 4.54 2.66
N MET A 60 9.79 3.54 3.01
CA MET A 60 9.50 2.14 2.70
C MET A 60 8.22 1.66 3.39
N LEU A 61 8.01 1.98 4.67
CA LEU A 61 6.79 1.63 5.40
C LEU A 61 5.55 2.27 4.78
N ASN A 62 5.63 3.53 4.37
CA ASN A 62 4.55 4.22 3.68
C ASN A 62 4.22 3.54 2.35
N GLY A 63 5.22 3.18 1.56
CA GLY A 63 5.05 2.44 0.31
C GLY A 63 4.41 1.08 0.52
N ILE A 64 4.79 0.33 1.57
CA ILE A 64 4.14 -0.93 1.94
C ILE A 64 2.65 -0.72 2.23
N ASN A 65 2.31 0.29 3.03
CA ASN A 65 0.93 0.61 3.35
C ASN A 65 0.13 1.05 2.12
N HIS A 66 0.74 1.84 1.23
CA HIS A 66 0.15 2.28 -0.03
C HIS A 66 -0.12 1.07 -0.94
N SER A 67 0.84 0.16 -1.12
CA SER A 67 0.67 -1.06 -1.90
C SER A 67 -0.43 -1.97 -1.36
N LEU A 68 -0.57 -2.08 -0.03
CA LEU A 68 -1.66 -2.83 0.63
C LEU A 68 -3.02 -2.17 0.41
N ALA A 69 -3.10 -0.84 0.51
CA ALA A 69 -4.35 -0.11 0.27
C ALA A 69 -4.80 -0.29 -1.19
N ALA A 70 -3.87 -0.19 -2.13
CA ALA A 70 -4.13 -0.42 -3.55
C ALA A 70 -4.59 -1.86 -3.82
N LEU A 71 -3.93 -2.88 -3.23
CA LEU A 71 -4.35 -4.27 -3.36
C LEU A 71 -5.78 -4.50 -2.84
N ARG A 72 -6.12 -3.94 -1.67
CA ARG A 72 -7.49 -3.99 -1.12
C ARG A 72 -8.49 -3.31 -2.06
N GLY A 73 -8.12 -2.15 -2.62
CA GLY A 73 -8.94 -1.45 -3.62
C GLY A 73 -9.22 -2.32 -4.84
N TRP A 74 -8.21 -3.05 -5.35
CA TRP A 74 -8.38 -4.03 -6.43
C TRP A 74 -9.31 -5.18 -6.02
N MET A 75 -9.09 -5.78 -4.85
CA MET A 75 -9.91 -6.90 -4.36
C MET A 75 -11.39 -6.55 -4.25
N ILE A 76 -11.71 -5.33 -3.79
CA ILE A 76 -13.08 -4.90 -3.53
C ILE A 76 -13.76 -4.35 -4.77
N LEU A 77 -13.05 -3.54 -5.57
CA LEU A 77 -13.62 -2.75 -6.65
C LEU A 77 -13.30 -3.29 -8.05
N GLY A 78 -12.31 -4.16 -8.19
CA GLY A 78 -11.92 -4.76 -9.48
C GLY A 78 -11.47 -3.75 -10.54
N LYS A 79 -11.00 -2.55 -10.15
CA LYS A 79 -10.59 -1.49 -11.09
C LYS A 79 -9.09 -1.52 -11.32
N ASP A 80 -8.66 -1.60 -12.58
CA ASP A 80 -7.23 -1.70 -12.96
C ASP A 80 -6.36 -0.55 -12.44
N LYS A 81 -6.93 0.63 -12.17
CA LYS A 81 -6.18 1.74 -11.57
C LYS A 81 -5.46 1.33 -10.27
N PHE A 82 -6.04 0.44 -9.48
CA PHE A 82 -5.43 -0.02 -8.23
C PHE A 82 -4.21 -0.92 -8.45
N LYS A 83 -4.14 -1.64 -9.58
CA LYS A 83 -2.91 -2.37 -9.96
C LYS A 83 -1.80 -1.38 -10.27
N VAL A 84 -2.11 -0.31 -11.01
CA VAL A 84 -1.16 0.76 -11.32
C VAL A 84 -0.68 1.45 -10.03
N GLU A 85 -1.59 1.80 -9.13
CA GLU A 85 -1.26 2.40 -7.82
C GLU A 85 -0.34 1.48 -6.99
N ARG A 86 -0.60 0.17 -7.00
CA ARG A 86 0.27 -0.81 -6.33
C ARG A 86 1.67 -0.84 -6.96
N ASP A 87 1.76 -0.87 -8.29
CA ASP A 87 3.02 -0.90 -9.00
C ASP A 87 3.82 0.40 -8.79
N ASN A 88 3.16 1.55 -8.72
CA ASN A 88 3.78 2.83 -8.37
C ASN A 88 4.35 2.79 -6.95
N ALA A 89 3.60 2.29 -5.98
CA ALA A 89 4.09 2.13 -4.60
C ALA A 89 5.38 1.27 -4.54
N TRP A 90 5.47 0.21 -5.35
CA TRP A 90 6.68 -0.60 -5.44
C TRP A 90 7.83 0.12 -6.13
N ASN A 91 7.57 0.79 -7.25
CA ASN A 91 8.62 1.35 -8.11
C ASN A 91 9.11 2.72 -7.62
N GLU A 92 8.24 3.53 -7.02
CA GLU A 92 8.54 4.91 -6.64
C GLU A 92 8.83 5.07 -5.14
N GLU A 93 8.32 4.17 -4.29
CA GLU A 93 8.44 4.29 -2.83
C GLU A 93 9.27 3.15 -2.23
N ILE A 94 8.84 1.87 -2.35
CA ILE A 94 9.47 0.74 -1.65
C ILE A 94 10.86 0.46 -2.18
N THR A 95 11.01 0.27 -3.50
CA THR A 95 12.28 -0.12 -4.11
C THR A 95 13.34 0.98 -3.96
N PRO A 96 13.07 2.28 -4.22
CA PRO A 96 14.05 3.33 -3.98
C PRO A 96 14.47 3.46 -2.52
N ALA A 97 13.51 3.34 -1.58
CA ALA A 97 13.80 3.39 -0.15
C ALA A 97 14.69 2.22 0.29
N LEU A 98 14.41 1.01 -0.20
CA LEU A 98 15.25 -0.17 0.06
C LEU A 98 16.66 0.02 -0.46
N ASN A 99 16.82 0.52 -1.69
CA ASN A 99 18.14 0.78 -2.28
C ASN A 99 18.94 1.80 -1.47
N LYS A 100 18.29 2.88 -1.00
CA LYS A 100 18.92 3.85 -0.08
C LYS A 100 19.37 3.17 1.23
N MET A 101 18.52 2.33 1.83
CA MET A 101 18.88 1.60 3.05
C MET A 101 20.06 0.65 2.84
N GLN A 102 20.13 -0.04 1.71
CA GLN A 102 21.27 -0.90 1.35
C GLN A 102 22.57 -0.09 1.24
N GLU A 103 22.51 1.12 0.67
CA GLU A 103 23.67 2.00 0.58
C GLU A 103 24.12 2.48 1.96
N PHE A 104 23.20 2.92 2.81
CA PHE A 104 23.50 3.32 4.18
C PHE A 104 24.02 2.16 5.03
N ALA A 105 23.54 0.93 4.78
CA ALA A 105 23.93 -0.25 5.54
C ALA A 105 25.42 -0.57 5.44
N LYS A 106 26.09 -0.14 4.38
CA LYS A 106 27.56 -0.28 4.22
C LYS A 106 28.33 0.44 5.32
N ASN A 107 27.73 1.46 5.93
CA ASN A 107 28.31 2.28 6.99
C ASN A 107 27.71 2.02 8.39
N TRP A 108 26.81 1.05 8.53
CA TRP A 108 26.24 0.72 9.83
C TRP A 108 27.24 -0.02 10.70
N THR A 109 27.31 0.39 11.95
CA THR A 109 28.23 -0.19 12.94
C THR A 109 27.63 -1.36 13.72
N ASN A 110 26.30 -1.52 13.71
CA ASN A 110 25.63 -2.62 14.39
C ASN A 110 25.34 -3.76 13.40
N PRO A 111 26.01 -4.92 13.52
CA PRO A 111 25.81 -6.05 12.61
C PRO A 111 24.38 -6.61 12.64
N GLN A 112 23.67 -6.50 13.76
CA GLN A 112 22.28 -6.93 13.85
C GLN A 112 21.35 -6.14 12.91
N ASN A 113 21.64 -4.86 12.67
CA ASN A 113 20.83 -4.06 11.74
C ASN A 113 21.06 -4.51 10.29
N VAL A 114 22.28 -4.89 9.93
CA VAL A 114 22.59 -5.47 8.61
C VAL A 114 21.84 -6.79 8.41
N GLU A 115 21.84 -7.65 9.44
CA GLU A 115 21.09 -8.92 9.38
C GLU A 115 19.58 -8.69 9.25
N ARG A 116 19.03 -7.75 10.01
CA ARG A 116 17.60 -7.37 9.90
C ARG A 116 17.25 -6.84 8.52
N LEU A 117 18.14 -6.07 7.88
CA LEU A 117 17.90 -5.59 6.51
C LEU A 117 17.77 -6.75 5.53
N LYS A 118 18.63 -7.77 5.60
CA LYS A 118 18.53 -8.97 4.78
C LYS A 118 17.20 -9.72 4.97
N ILE A 119 16.75 -9.80 6.22
CA ILE A 119 15.43 -10.38 6.52
C ILE A 119 14.31 -9.56 5.86
N ILE A 120 14.39 -8.23 5.96
CA ILE A 120 13.42 -7.32 5.31
C ILE A 120 13.41 -7.53 3.80
N GLU A 121 14.58 -7.61 3.15
CA GLU A 121 14.70 -7.87 1.71
C GLU A 121 13.99 -9.16 1.30
N SER A 122 14.26 -10.25 2.01
CA SER A 122 13.61 -11.54 1.76
C SER A 122 12.09 -11.45 1.93
N LYS A 123 11.63 -10.80 3.01
CA LYS A 123 10.19 -10.67 3.29
C LYS A 123 9.47 -9.72 2.32
N LEU A 124 10.15 -8.70 1.82
CA LEU A 124 9.61 -7.85 0.76
C LEU A 124 9.44 -8.60 -0.56
N ALA A 125 10.38 -9.49 -0.91
CA ALA A 125 10.27 -10.32 -2.10
C ALA A 125 9.07 -11.29 -2.00
N GLU A 126 8.93 -11.99 -0.87
CA GLU A 126 7.76 -12.84 -0.59
C GLU A 126 6.46 -12.04 -0.63
N PHE A 127 6.44 -10.87 -0.01
CA PHE A 127 5.28 -9.99 0.03
C PHE A 127 4.84 -9.54 -1.37
N LYS A 128 5.79 -9.14 -2.23
CA LYS A 128 5.51 -8.78 -3.63
C LYS A 128 4.88 -9.93 -4.40
N GLN A 129 5.41 -11.14 -4.19
CA GLN A 129 4.88 -12.34 -4.82
C GLN A 129 3.44 -12.62 -4.36
N PHE A 130 3.17 -12.61 -3.06
CA PHE A 130 1.81 -12.84 -2.53
C PHE A 130 0.82 -11.78 -2.99
N GLN A 131 1.23 -10.52 -3.07
CA GLN A 131 0.37 -9.47 -3.63
C GLN A 131 -0.02 -9.76 -5.08
N LYS A 132 0.90 -10.27 -5.88
CA LYS A 132 0.61 -10.65 -7.26
C LYS A 132 -0.32 -11.86 -7.34
N GLU A 133 -0.09 -12.88 -6.54
CA GLU A 133 -0.96 -14.06 -6.48
C GLU A 133 -2.40 -13.67 -6.08
N ILE A 134 -2.54 -12.80 -5.07
CA ILE A 134 -3.85 -12.28 -4.65
C ILE A 134 -4.50 -11.48 -5.79
N GLU A 135 -3.73 -10.65 -6.51
CA GLU A 135 -4.25 -9.87 -7.63
C GLU A 135 -4.77 -10.76 -8.75
N ASP A 136 -4.07 -11.85 -9.06
CA ASP A 136 -4.43 -12.79 -10.12
C ASP A 136 -5.69 -13.60 -9.76
N ILE A 137 -5.89 -13.90 -8.47
CA ILE A 137 -7.02 -14.69 -7.98
C ILE A 137 -8.25 -13.84 -7.69
N ALA A 138 -8.10 -12.67 -7.06
CA ALA A 138 -9.18 -11.92 -6.39
C ALA A 138 -10.39 -11.62 -7.29
N ASN A 139 -10.16 -11.28 -8.56
CA ASN A 139 -11.21 -10.97 -9.53
C ASN A 139 -11.30 -12.01 -10.67
N SER A 140 -10.73 -13.20 -10.47
CA SER A 140 -10.87 -14.28 -11.44
C SER A 140 -12.29 -14.81 -11.47
N LYS A 141 -12.72 -15.34 -12.64
CA LYS A 141 -14.04 -15.95 -12.80
C LYS A 141 -14.27 -17.13 -11.85
N ASP A 142 -13.20 -17.84 -11.50
CA ASP A 142 -13.29 -19.02 -10.63
C ASP A 142 -13.44 -18.64 -9.15
N ASN A 143 -12.98 -17.45 -8.76
CA ASN A 143 -13.19 -16.92 -7.41
C ASN A 143 -14.55 -16.25 -7.22
N GLN A 144 -15.31 -16.05 -8.31
CA GLN A 144 -16.66 -15.49 -8.28
C GLN A 144 -17.64 -16.43 -9.00
N PRO A 145 -17.91 -17.64 -8.50
CA PRO A 145 -18.69 -18.67 -9.18
C PRO A 145 -20.12 -18.20 -9.52
N ALA A 146 -20.74 -17.39 -8.66
CA ALA A 146 -22.07 -16.84 -8.93
C ALA A 146 -22.07 -15.90 -10.13
N ASN A 147 -21.07 -15.04 -10.28
CA ASN A 147 -20.91 -14.17 -11.45
C ASN A 147 -20.61 -14.99 -12.72
N LYS A 148 -19.81 -16.04 -12.61
CA LYS A 148 -19.53 -16.96 -13.72
C LYS A 148 -20.81 -17.60 -14.23
N ILE A 149 -21.61 -18.19 -13.34
CA ILE A 149 -22.90 -18.83 -13.68
C ILE A 149 -23.84 -17.79 -14.30
N LEU A 150 -23.97 -16.61 -13.68
CA LEU A 150 -24.84 -15.55 -14.18
C LEU A 150 -24.46 -15.10 -15.59
N LEU A 151 -23.19 -14.78 -15.83
CA LEU A 151 -22.74 -14.14 -17.07
C LEU A 151 -22.55 -15.14 -18.22
N ILE A 152 -22.08 -16.36 -17.92
CA ILE A 152 -21.72 -17.32 -18.96
C ILE A 152 -22.89 -18.28 -19.26
N GLU A 153 -23.73 -18.60 -18.26
CA GLU A 153 -24.79 -19.59 -18.43
C GLU A 153 -26.19 -18.97 -18.41
N ALA A 154 -26.57 -18.25 -17.35
CA ALA A 154 -27.94 -17.79 -17.15
C ALA A 154 -28.32 -16.63 -18.07
N ALA A 155 -27.51 -15.58 -18.18
CA ALA A 155 -27.82 -14.40 -18.98
C ALA A 155 -27.94 -14.70 -20.49
N PRO A 156 -27.11 -15.53 -21.13
CA PRO A 156 -27.32 -15.92 -22.52
C PRO A 156 -28.63 -16.67 -22.75
N LYS A 157 -28.98 -17.61 -21.84
CA LYS A 157 -30.23 -18.38 -21.92
C LYS A 157 -31.48 -17.46 -21.77
N ALA A 158 -31.42 -16.53 -20.81
CA ALA A 158 -32.45 -15.51 -20.63
C ALA A 158 -32.59 -14.60 -21.89
N GLY A 159 -31.45 -14.25 -22.51
CA GLY A 159 -31.45 -13.50 -23.78
C GLY A 159 -32.17 -14.21 -24.91
N ILE A 160 -31.94 -15.53 -25.07
CA ILE A 160 -32.64 -16.36 -26.07
C ILE A 160 -34.14 -16.40 -25.78
N LEU A 161 -34.53 -16.60 -24.52
CA LEU A 161 -35.93 -16.63 -24.09
C LEU A 161 -36.60 -15.30 -24.38
N LEU A 162 -36.03 -14.18 -23.98
CA LEU A 162 -36.57 -12.83 -24.22
C LEU A 162 -36.70 -12.51 -25.72
N ALA A 163 -35.74 -12.93 -26.53
CA ALA A 163 -35.79 -12.76 -27.98
C ALA A 163 -36.95 -13.55 -28.62
N ASN A 164 -37.14 -14.80 -28.19
CA ASN A 164 -38.24 -15.65 -28.71
C ASN A 164 -39.62 -15.15 -28.27
N ILE A 165 -39.79 -14.76 -27.01
CA ILE A 165 -41.04 -14.15 -26.53
C ILE A 165 -41.32 -12.86 -27.31
N THR A 166 -40.32 -12.02 -27.56
CA THR A 166 -40.48 -10.81 -28.37
C THR A 166 -40.95 -11.14 -29.79
N LYS A 167 -40.40 -12.17 -30.44
CA LYS A 167 -40.87 -12.64 -31.75
C LYS A 167 -42.32 -13.10 -31.69
N MET A 168 -42.69 -13.87 -30.68
CA MET A 168 -44.10 -14.32 -30.49
C MET A 168 -45.05 -13.15 -30.32
N ILE A 169 -44.71 -12.15 -29.49
CA ILE A 169 -45.51 -10.91 -29.33
C ILE A 169 -45.67 -10.19 -30.67
N ASN A 170 -44.59 -10.05 -31.44
CA ASN A 170 -44.64 -9.38 -32.74
C ASN A 170 -45.56 -10.11 -33.76
N ILE A 171 -45.50 -11.45 -33.77
CA ILE A 171 -46.38 -12.28 -34.61
C ILE A 171 -47.83 -12.11 -34.16
N GLU A 172 -48.12 -12.20 -32.87
CA GLU A 172 -49.45 -12.09 -32.30
C GLU A 172 -50.05 -10.69 -32.53
N ALA A 173 -49.23 -9.63 -32.49
CA ALA A 173 -49.67 -8.27 -32.75
C ALA A 173 -50.17 -8.02 -34.18
N THR A 174 -49.78 -8.88 -35.13
CA THR A 174 -50.25 -8.79 -36.53
C THR A 174 -51.57 -9.52 -36.79
N GLN A 175 -52.08 -10.26 -35.79
CA GLN A 175 -53.28 -11.08 -35.92
C GLN A 175 -54.59 -10.29 -35.56
N PRO A 176 -55.74 -10.72 -35.99
CA PRO A 176 -57.01 -10.09 -35.61
C PRO A 176 -57.18 -10.04 -34.08
N ALA A 177 -57.67 -8.91 -33.59
CA ALA A 177 -57.86 -8.70 -32.15
C ALA A 177 -59.06 -9.45 -31.62
N THR A 178 -58.84 -10.49 -30.80
CA THR A 178 -59.89 -11.16 -30.03
C THR A 178 -59.60 -11.07 -28.53
N PRO A 179 -60.62 -11.26 -27.66
CA PRO A 179 -60.38 -11.26 -26.20
C PRO A 179 -59.31 -12.27 -25.77
N GLU A 180 -59.29 -13.47 -26.35
CA GLU A 180 -58.35 -14.53 -26.06
C GLU A 180 -56.91 -14.16 -26.45
N ARG A 181 -56.76 -13.54 -27.65
CA ARG A 181 -55.45 -13.07 -28.13
C ARG A 181 -54.90 -11.90 -27.32
N LYS A 182 -55.82 -11.01 -26.89
CA LYS A 182 -55.43 -9.93 -25.96
C LYS A 182 -54.91 -10.48 -24.62
N ALA A 183 -55.62 -11.50 -24.09
CA ALA A 183 -55.15 -12.21 -22.87
C ALA A 183 -53.80 -12.89 -23.09
N LEU A 184 -53.58 -13.56 -24.22
CA LEU A 184 -52.30 -14.19 -24.58
C LEU A 184 -51.16 -13.17 -24.69
N LEU A 185 -51.39 -12.02 -25.33
CA LEU A 185 -50.40 -10.92 -25.37
C LEU A 185 -50.05 -10.42 -23.99
N GLY A 186 -51.02 -10.31 -23.06
CA GLY A 186 -50.79 -9.95 -21.68
C GLY A 186 -49.84 -10.94 -20.98
N ILE A 187 -50.13 -12.24 -21.11
CA ILE A 187 -49.30 -13.29 -20.53
C ILE A 187 -47.87 -13.27 -21.10
N MET A 188 -47.72 -13.12 -22.42
CA MET A 188 -46.37 -13.02 -23.03
C MET A 188 -45.61 -11.78 -22.54
N ALA A 189 -46.26 -10.64 -22.37
CA ALA A 189 -45.68 -9.43 -21.85
C ALA A 189 -45.23 -9.60 -20.37
N ASP A 190 -46.06 -10.27 -19.56
CA ASP A 190 -45.76 -10.56 -18.16
C ASP A 190 -44.56 -11.52 -18.03
N VAL A 191 -44.52 -12.60 -18.80
CA VAL A 191 -43.37 -13.54 -18.80
C VAL A 191 -42.09 -12.81 -19.23
N ARG A 192 -42.17 -11.96 -20.27
CA ARG A 192 -41.03 -11.15 -20.70
C ARG A 192 -40.57 -10.18 -19.60
N GLY A 193 -41.51 -9.48 -18.98
CA GLY A 193 -41.24 -8.49 -17.93
C GLY A 193 -40.68 -9.12 -16.66
N THR A 194 -41.26 -10.24 -16.22
CA THR A 194 -40.73 -10.98 -15.02
C THR A 194 -39.37 -11.55 -15.27
N THR A 195 -39.11 -12.19 -16.41
CA THR A 195 -37.76 -12.69 -16.74
C THR A 195 -36.69 -11.56 -16.72
N ALA A 196 -37.02 -10.41 -17.28
CA ALA A 196 -36.09 -9.26 -17.28
C ALA A 196 -35.87 -8.70 -15.86
N ARG A 197 -36.92 -8.60 -15.05
CA ARG A 197 -36.84 -8.16 -13.65
C ARG A 197 -36.03 -9.15 -12.80
N SER A 198 -36.28 -10.45 -12.92
CA SER A 198 -35.51 -11.49 -12.20
C SER A 198 -34.02 -11.41 -12.52
N LEU A 199 -33.67 -11.26 -13.79
CA LEU A 199 -32.25 -11.10 -14.17
C LEU A 199 -31.63 -9.81 -13.63
N ALA A 200 -32.38 -8.71 -13.55
CA ALA A 200 -31.92 -7.46 -12.94
C ALA A 200 -31.76 -7.59 -11.43
N ASN A 201 -32.70 -8.23 -10.74
CA ASN A 201 -32.62 -8.43 -9.27
C ASN A 201 -31.46 -9.32 -8.87
N ILE A 202 -31.19 -10.43 -9.58
CA ILE A 202 -30.03 -11.28 -9.25
C ILE A 202 -28.70 -10.55 -9.47
N ARG A 203 -28.59 -9.70 -10.50
CA ARG A 203 -27.42 -8.85 -10.70
C ARG A 203 -27.26 -7.84 -9.58
N ALA A 204 -28.33 -7.19 -9.17
CA ALA A 204 -28.32 -6.21 -8.09
C ALA A 204 -27.93 -6.86 -6.76
N TYR A 205 -28.41 -8.09 -6.47
CA TYR A 205 -28.02 -8.86 -5.31
C TYR A 205 -26.50 -9.19 -5.31
N LEU A 206 -25.98 -9.69 -6.42
CA LEU A 206 -24.57 -10.04 -6.53
C LEU A 206 -23.63 -8.83 -6.41
N LEU A 207 -24.09 -7.65 -6.84
CA LEU A 207 -23.32 -6.41 -6.75
C LEU A 207 -23.38 -5.75 -5.37
N SER A 208 -24.53 -5.81 -4.70
CA SER A 208 -24.78 -5.03 -3.48
C SER A 208 -24.78 -5.88 -2.20
N GLY A 209 -24.98 -7.20 -2.30
CA GLY A 209 -25.22 -8.07 -1.15
C GLY A 209 -26.56 -7.82 -0.44
N ASN A 210 -27.43 -6.97 -0.99
CA ASN A 210 -28.70 -6.58 -0.36
C ASN A 210 -29.76 -7.66 -0.57
N ALA A 211 -30.20 -8.30 0.53
CA ALA A 211 -31.17 -9.40 0.54
C ALA A 211 -32.52 -9.04 -0.11
N ASN A 212 -32.95 -7.79 -0.08
CA ASN A 212 -34.21 -7.37 -0.71
C ASN A 212 -34.27 -7.70 -2.20
N PHE A 213 -33.14 -7.70 -2.91
CA PHE A 213 -33.08 -8.08 -4.31
C PHE A 213 -33.22 -9.60 -4.50
N LYS A 214 -32.74 -10.39 -3.54
CA LYS A 214 -32.94 -11.84 -3.55
C LYS A 214 -34.43 -12.17 -3.34
N ASP A 215 -35.05 -11.56 -2.34
CA ASP A 215 -36.47 -11.78 -2.02
C ASP A 215 -37.37 -11.38 -3.22
N SER A 216 -37.00 -10.31 -3.93
CA SER A 216 -37.71 -9.87 -5.16
C SER A 216 -37.43 -10.76 -6.38
N PHE A 217 -36.48 -11.67 -6.33
CA PHE A 217 -36.21 -12.66 -7.38
C PHE A 217 -37.10 -13.89 -7.22
N ASP A 218 -37.43 -14.27 -6.00
CA ASP A 218 -38.16 -15.48 -5.61
C ASP A 218 -39.70 -15.31 -5.76
N VAL A 219 -40.22 -14.11 -6.13
CA VAL A 219 -41.61 -13.76 -6.38
C VAL A 219 -41.92 -13.75 -7.89
#